data_43a322a437a63f14d465f76d6fc67710
#
_entry.id   43a322a437a63f14d465f76d6fc67710
#
_cell.length_a   1.000
_cell.length_b   1.000
_cell.length_c   1.000
_cell.angle_alpha   90.00
_cell.angle_beta   90.00
_cell.angle_gamma   90.00
#
_symmetry.space_group_name_H-M   'P 1'
#
loop_
_entity.id
_entity.type
_entity.pdbx_description
1 polymer ?
#
loop_
_entity_poly.entity_id
_entity_poly.type
_entity_poly.pdbx_seq_one_letter_code
_entity_poly.pdbx_strand_id
1 'polypeptide(L)'
;MDAGSALGALGVIAIVLLGAGAVVALVLFMVHQAKLQRQRMEALEQLANGLSFGGPGAGWFGDFDSHAVAQHFEDFQTGHSRGATWIRHGKVSVHGIRGEMVFGDYHYKVTSGSGKNQTTTTYQFSFLFWVPIMDLPESLALRRENFLDRIGEWVGVDDIDFESSEFSRNFHIKCSDKRAAVDLFDPRMMEWMLEETPPGMAVRGGAFFFRGATLWSAAEYVGLVKWIGAFVMRLPRHFVDARCPREDVEVWESNSRK
;
A
#
# COMPACT_ATOMS: atom_id res chain seq x y z
N MET A 1 -62.88 -26.62 6.39
CA MET A 1 -61.61 -25.86 6.29
C MET A 1 -61.38 -25.58 4.82
N ASP A 2 -61.54 -24.31 4.41
CA ASP A 2 -61.48 -23.91 3.03
C ASP A 2 -60.05 -24.09 2.46
N ALA A 3 -59.96 -24.67 1.27
CA ALA A 3 -58.68 -24.88 0.56
C ALA A 3 -57.86 -23.57 0.42
N GLY A 4 -58.55 -22.42 0.38
CA GLY A 4 -57.94 -21.09 0.32
C GLY A 4 -57.17 -20.70 1.58
N SER A 5 -57.69 -21.07 2.75
CA SER A 5 -57.01 -20.78 4.04
C SER A 5 -55.76 -21.64 4.27
N ALA A 6 -55.75 -22.88 3.76
CA ALA A 6 -54.60 -23.77 3.82
C ALA A 6 -53.46 -23.32 2.88
N LEU A 7 -53.80 -22.85 1.69
CA LEU A 7 -52.84 -22.24 0.74
C LEU A 7 -52.19 -20.96 1.28
N GLY A 8 -52.97 -20.10 1.93
CA GLY A 8 -52.48 -18.90 2.59
C GLY A 8 -51.53 -19.21 3.74
N ALA A 9 -51.84 -20.22 4.57
CA ALA A 9 -50.98 -20.64 5.69
C ALA A 9 -49.62 -21.23 5.19
N LEU A 10 -49.66 -22.04 4.12
CA LEU A 10 -48.45 -22.59 3.49
C LEU A 10 -47.56 -21.48 2.90
N GLY A 11 -48.16 -20.45 2.30
CA GLY A 11 -47.45 -19.29 1.78
C GLY A 11 -46.72 -18.52 2.89
N VAL A 12 -47.40 -18.28 4.01
CA VAL A 12 -46.80 -17.59 5.17
C VAL A 12 -45.63 -18.42 5.76
N ILE A 13 -45.84 -19.72 5.93
CA ILE A 13 -44.79 -20.62 6.44
C ILE A 13 -43.56 -20.59 5.49
N ALA A 14 -43.76 -20.65 4.17
CA ALA A 14 -42.68 -20.58 3.20
C ALA A 14 -41.90 -19.25 3.30
N ILE A 15 -42.57 -18.13 3.45
CA ILE A 15 -41.92 -16.82 3.61
C ILE A 15 -41.11 -16.76 4.89
N VAL A 16 -41.65 -17.27 6.00
CA VAL A 16 -40.96 -17.30 7.30
C VAL A 16 -39.69 -18.20 7.23
N LEU A 17 -39.79 -19.37 6.59
CA LEU A 17 -38.67 -20.26 6.40
C LEU A 17 -37.58 -19.67 5.50
N LEU A 18 -37.95 -18.98 4.42
CA LEU A 18 -37.03 -18.26 3.55
C LEU A 18 -36.32 -17.11 4.30
N GLY A 19 -37.08 -16.35 5.09
CA GLY A 19 -36.54 -15.27 5.93
C GLY A 19 -35.56 -15.82 6.97
N ALA A 20 -35.94 -16.90 7.67
CA ALA A 20 -35.04 -17.57 8.63
C ALA A 20 -33.75 -18.11 7.96
N GLY A 21 -33.89 -18.73 6.78
CA GLY A 21 -32.76 -19.18 5.99
C GLY A 21 -31.81 -18.07 5.57
N ALA A 22 -32.35 -16.92 5.14
CA ALA A 22 -31.56 -15.73 4.80
C ALA A 22 -30.80 -15.16 6.01
N VAL A 23 -31.44 -15.12 7.18
CA VAL A 23 -30.77 -14.68 8.43
C VAL A 23 -29.64 -15.63 8.82
N VAL A 24 -29.85 -16.95 8.75
CA VAL A 24 -28.82 -17.95 9.04
C VAL A 24 -27.65 -17.80 8.07
N ALA A 25 -27.94 -17.66 6.76
CA ALA A 25 -26.90 -17.47 5.74
C ALA A 25 -26.09 -16.18 6.02
N LEU A 26 -26.75 -15.08 6.38
CA LEU A 26 -26.09 -13.82 6.75
C LEU A 26 -25.18 -13.99 7.98
N VAL A 27 -25.66 -14.68 9.02
CA VAL A 27 -24.88 -14.95 10.23
C VAL A 27 -23.66 -15.81 9.90
N LEU A 28 -23.84 -16.89 9.13
CA LEU A 28 -22.74 -17.75 8.68
C LEU A 28 -21.72 -16.97 7.85
N PHE A 29 -22.18 -16.11 6.96
CA PHE A 29 -21.31 -15.22 6.18
C PHE A 29 -20.51 -14.28 7.08
N MET A 30 -21.15 -13.62 8.06
CA MET A 30 -20.47 -12.74 9.00
C MET A 30 -19.42 -13.49 9.85
N VAL A 31 -19.76 -14.69 10.33
CA VAL A 31 -18.82 -15.54 11.09
C VAL A 31 -17.65 -15.96 10.21
N HIS A 32 -17.91 -16.31 8.96
CA HIS A 32 -16.85 -16.64 8.00
C HIS A 32 -15.92 -15.46 7.75
N GLN A 33 -16.46 -14.26 7.48
CA GLN A 33 -15.66 -13.04 7.31
C GLN A 33 -14.84 -12.71 8.57
N ALA A 34 -15.44 -12.81 9.74
CA ALA A 34 -14.72 -12.59 11.00
C ALA A 34 -13.56 -13.59 11.20
N LYS A 35 -13.75 -14.86 10.79
CA LYS A 35 -12.69 -15.88 10.82
C LYS A 35 -11.55 -15.52 9.86
N LEU A 36 -11.86 -15.14 8.63
CA LEU A 36 -10.84 -14.73 7.63
C LEU A 36 -10.04 -13.52 8.14
N GLN A 37 -10.71 -12.53 8.72
CA GLN A 37 -10.04 -11.35 9.29
C GLN A 37 -9.11 -11.74 10.46
N ARG A 38 -9.53 -12.63 11.35
CA ARG A 38 -8.68 -13.14 12.44
C ARG A 38 -7.45 -13.85 11.89
N GLN A 39 -7.62 -14.75 10.94
CA GLN A 39 -6.50 -15.47 10.31
C GLN A 39 -5.53 -14.50 9.62
N ARG A 40 -6.06 -13.48 8.93
CA ARG A 40 -5.24 -12.42 8.34
C ARG A 40 -4.42 -11.69 9.42
N MET A 41 -5.06 -11.26 10.51
CA MET A 41 -4.39 -10.54 11.59
C MET A 41 -3.33 -11.39 12.28
N GLU A 42 -3.61 -12.67 12.53
CA GLU A 42 -2.64 -13.63 13.11
C GLU A 42 -1.42 -13.78 12.18
N ALA A 43 -1.62 -13.92 10.88
CA ALA A 43 -0.54 -14.01 9.90
C ALA A 43 0.30 -12.71 9.82
N LEU A 44 -0.35 -11.55 9.92
CA LEU A 44 0.33 -10.25 9.95
C LEU A 44 1.17 -10.07 11.23
N GLU A 45 0.64 -10.49 12.37
CA GLU A 45 1.40 -10.46 13.65
C GLU A 45 2.60 -11.42 13.60
N GLN A 46 2.44 -12.61 13.04
CA GLN A 46 3.55 -13.54 12.84
C GLN A 46 4.64 -12.95 11.91
N LEU A 47 4.23 -12.28 10.84
CA LEU A 47 5.16 -11.57 9.96
C LEU A 47 5.91 -10.46 10.71
N ALA A 48 5.20 -9.61 11.44
CA ALA A 48 5.79 -8.51 12.20
C ALA A 48 6.77 -9.03 13.27
N ASN A 49 6.39 -10.07 14.00
CA ASN A 49 7.24 -10.72 15.01
C ASN A 49 8.49 -11.34 14.36
N GLY A 50 8.35 -12.00 13.20
CA GLY A 50 9.48 -12.57 12.46
C GLY A 50 10.47 -11.51 11.96
N LEU A 51 10.02 -10.28 11.73
CA LEU A 51 10.84 -9.13 11.37
C LEU A 51 11.32 -8.33 12.61
N SER A 52 10.95 -8.75 13.82
CA SER A 52 11.19 -8.00 15.07
C SER A 52 10.58 -6.59 15.05
N PHE A 53 9.44 -6.43 14.38
CA PHE A 53 8.71 -5.17 14.32
C PHE A 53 7.82 -4.99 15.54
N GLY A 54 7.88 -3.82 16.16
CA GLY A 54 7.04 -3.43 17.28
C GLY A 54 5.72 -2.78 16.84
N GLY A 55 4.82 -2.55 17.82
CA GLY A 55 3.65 -1.71 17.67
C GLY A 55 4.03 -0.24 17.51
N PRO A 56 3.03 0.68 17.47
CA PRO A 56 3.30 2.12 17.40
C PRO A 56 4.23 2.52 18.55
N GLY A 57 5.36 3.09 18.22
CA GLY A 57 6.40 3.51 19.14
C GLY A 57 7.09 4.78 18.70
N ALA A 58 7.97 5.34 19.52
CA ALA A 58 8.72 6.53 19.19
C ALA A 58 9.70 6.26 18.04
N GLY A 59 9.33 6.63 16.85
CA GLY A 59 10.12 6.57 15.63
C GLY A 59 9.84 7.78 14.75
N TRP A 60 10.34 7.77 13.50
CA TRP A 60 10.08 8.85 12.55
C TRP A 60 8.57 9.05 12.31
N PHE A 61 7.79 7.99 12.43
CA PHE A 61 6.32 8.05 12.42
C PHE A 61 5.70 8.07 13.83
N GLY A 62 6.48 8.08 14.91
CA GLY A 62 6.01 8.19 16.30
C GLY A 62 4.85 7.24 16.63
N ASP A 63 3.89 7.75 17.38
CA ASP A 63 2.51 7.25 17.32
C ASP A 63 2.02 7.60 15.93
N PHE A 64 1.72 6.61 15.06
CA PHE A 64 1.28 6.88 13.69
C PHE A 64 0.15 7.89 13.71
N ASP A 65 0.53 9.14 13.60
CA ASP A 65 -0.39 10.25 13.49
C ASP A 65 -0.72 10.39 12.00
N SER A 66 -1.98 10.14 11.68
CA SER A 66 -2.50 10.37 10.32
C SER A 66 -2.22 11.81 9.85
N HIS A 67 -2.10 12.77 10.76
CA HIS A 67 -1.74 14.15 10.44
C HIS A 67 -0.29 14.29 9.97
N ALA A 68 0.67 13.68 10.66
CA ALA A 68 2.08 13.74 10.28
C ALA A 68 2.30 13.11 8.90
N VAL A 69 1.66 11.95 8.64
CA VAL A 69 1.74 11.29 7.34
C VAL A 69 0.95 12.05 6.28
N ALA A 70 -0.20 12.64 6.63
CA ALA A 70 -1.02 13.43 5.73
C ALA A 70 -0.30 14.66 5.15
N GLN A 71 0.69 15.20 5.87
CA GLN A 71 1.53 16.29 5.35
C GLN A 71 2.38 15.86 4.15
N HIS A 72 2.70 14.55 4.05
CA HIS A 72 3.54 14.02 2.99
C HIS A 72 2.74 13.35 1.87
N PHE A 73 1.58 12.72 2.17
CA PHE A 73 0.82 11.91 1.22
C PHE A 73 -0.68 12.23 1.26
N GLU A 74 -1.24 12.66 0.14
CA GLU A 74 -2.65 13.05 0.01
C GLU A 74 -3.61 11.87 0.25
N ASP A 75 -3.14 10.63 0.07
CA ASP A 75 -3.91 9.41 0.34
C ASP A 75 -4.50 9.38 1.76
N PHE A 76 -3.79 9.97 2.72
CA PHE A 76 -4.21 10.05 4.11
C PHE A 76 -5.06 11.30 4.43
N GLN A 77 -5.27 12.19 3.45
CA GLN A 77 -6.10 13.39 3.59
C GLN A 77 -7.53 13.19 3.08
N THR A 78 -7.77 12.13 2.32
CA THR A 78 -9.06 11.87 1.68
C THR A 78 -10.15 11.55 2.69
N GLY A 79 -11.34 12.15 2.53
CA GLY A 79 -12.54 11.87 3.31
C GLY A 79 -12.48 12.32 4.78
N HIS A 80 -13.26 11.66 5.64
CA HIS A 80 -13.37 11.94 7.09
C HIS A 80 -13.34 10.65 7.91
N SER A 81 -13.33 10.75 9.25
CA SER A 81 -13.25 9.59 10.18
C SER A 81 -12.09 8.68 9.81
N ARG A 82 -10.93 9.30 9.63
CA ARG A 82 -9.70 8.68 9.14
C ARG A 82 -8.89 8.10 10.30
N GLY A 83 -8.19 6.99 10.04
CA GLY A 83 -7.27 6.42 11.03
C GLY A 83 -6.60 5.14 10.58
N ALA A 84 -5.48 4.82 11.19
CA ALA A 84 -4.83 3.55 11.04
C ALA A 84 -5.45 2.52 12.01
N THR A 85 -5.67 1.32 11.54
CA THR A 85 -6.26 0.23 12.33
C THR A 85 -5.24 -0.79 12.80
N TRP A 86 -4.11 -0.86 12.14
CA TRP A 86 -2.99 -1.74 12.48
C TRP A 86 -1.70 -1.12 11.98
N ILE A 87 -0.67 -1.03 12.81
CA ILE A 87 0.64 -0.49 12.47
C ILE A 87 1.71 -1.34 13.13
N ARG A 88 2.75 -1.68 12.36
CA ARG A 88 3.99 -2.27 12.84
C ARG A 88 5.16 -1.61 12.15
N HIS A 89 6.22 -1.36 12.89
CA HIS A 89 7.42 -0.73 12.39
C HIS A 89 8.69 -1.32 12.99
N GLY A 90 9.79 -1.15 12.31
CA GLY A 90 11.09 -1.60 12.79
C GLY A 90 12.23 -1.13 11.90
N LYS A 91 13.44 -1.22 12.45
CA LYS A 91 14.68 -0.95 11.72
C LYS A 91 14.96 -2.11 10.79
N VAL A 92 15.38 -1.79 9.58
CA VAL A 92 15.72 -2.77 8.54
C VAL A 92 17.04 -2.41 7.87
N SER A 93 17.68 -3.42 7.31
CA SER A 93 18.77 -3.24 6.35
C SER A 93 18.42 -4.01 5.09
N VAL A 94 18.12 -3.28 4.01
CA VAL A 94 17.78 -3.86 2.71
C VAL A 94 19.05 -3.89 1.87
N HIS A 95 19.66 -5.05 1.73
CA HIS A 95 20.92 -5.26 1.03
C HIS A 95 22.06 -4.31 1.44
N GLY A 96 22.09 -3.89 2.70
CA GLY A 96 23.11 -2.99 3.22
C GLY A 96 22.60 -1.55 3.44
N ILE A 97 21.57 -1.12 2.73
CA ILE A 97 20.97 0.19 2.95
C ILE A 97 20.08 0.13 4.20
N ARG A 98 20.50 0.84 5.23
CA ARG A 98 19.78 0.93 6.52
C ARG A 98 18.58 1.85 6.40
N GLY A 99 17.61 1.63 7.26
CA GLY A 99 16.40 2.45 7.32
C GLY A 99 15.36 1.90 8.27
N GLU A 100 14.13 2.38 8.11
CA GLU A 100 12.97 1.89 8.83
C GLU A 100 11.88 1.44 7.84
N MET A 101 11.12 0.42 8.21
CA MET A 101 9.87 0.06 7.53
C MET A 101 8.70 0.21 8.46
N VAL A 102 7.58 0.67 7.90
CA VAL A 102 6.30 0.80 8.60
C VAL A 102 5.24 0.12 7.75
N PHE A 103 4.55 -0.85 8.32
CA PHE A 103 3.40 -1.53 7.73
C PHE A 103 2.13 -1.04 8.39
N GLY A 104 1.06 -0.90 7.65
CA GLY A 104 -0.20 -0.52 8.26
C GLY A 104 -1.42 -0.71 7.39
N ASP A 105 -2.55 -0.74 8.06
CA ASP A 105 -3.87 -0.64 7.46
C ASP A 105 -4.48 0.70 7.82
N TYR A 106 -5.11 1.33 6.85
CA TYR A 106 -5.75 2.63 7.00
C TYR A 106 -7.19 2.61 6.52
N HIS A 107 -8.01 3.41 7.15
CA HIS A 107 -9.40 3.58 6.73
C HIS A 107 -9.79 5.06 6.69
N TYR A 108 -10.75 5.36 5.83
CA TYR A 108 -11.42 6.66 5.77
C TYR A 108 -12.84 6.49 5.26
N LYS A 109 -13.67 7.49 5.48
CA LYS A 109 -15.05 7.51 5.02
C LYS A 109 -15.29 8.65 4.04
N VAL A 110 -16.09 8.39 3.03
CA VAL A 110 -16.56 9.39 2.08
C VAL A 110 -18.08 9.41 2.14
N THR A 111 -18.64 10.59 2.36
CA THR A 111 -20.09 10.81 2.31
C THR A 111 -20.45 11.51 1.01
N SER A 112 -21.33 10.92 0.23
CA SER A 112 -21.85 11.46 -1.03
C SER A 112 -23.35 11.64 -0.96
N GLY A 113 -23.90 12.54 -1.80
CA GLY A 113 -25.32 12.89 -1.81
C GLY A 113 -25.64 14.05 -0.88
N SER A 114 -26.91 14.44 -0.83
CA SER A 114 -27.42 15.54 -0.03
C SER A 114 -28.73 15.21 0.67
N GLY A 115 -28.98 15.80 1.84
CA GLY A 115 -30.22 15.65 2.59
C GLY A 115 -30.50 14.19 2.98
N LYS A 116 -31.69 13.68 2.65
CA LYS A 116 -32.14 12.31 3.01
C LYS A 116 -31.46 11.21 2.17
N ASN A 117 -30.75 11.58 1.10
CA ASN A 117 -30.10 10.64 0.18
C ASN A 117 -28.56 10.59 0.39
N GLN A 118 -28.11 10.87 1.59
CA GLN A 118 -26.69 10.72 1.93
C GLN A 118 -26.30 9.25 2.09
N THR A 119 -25.19 8.86 1.44
CA THR A 119 -24.57 7.54 1.58
C THR A 119 -23.13 7.72 2.05
N THR A 120 -22.76 7.02 3.11
CA THR A 120 -21.39 6.99 3.62
C THR A 120 -20.76 5.65 3.29
N THR A 121 -19.67 5.68 2.53
CA THR A 121 -18.87 4.51 2.17
C THR A 121 -17.58 4.54 2.95
N THR A 122 -17.21 3.40 3.54
CA THR A 122 -15.90 3.20 4.19
C THR A 122 -14.93 2.57 3.21
N TYR A 123 -13.78 3.20 3.06
CA TYR A 123 -12.64 2.70 2.28
C TYR A 123 -11.55 2.24 3.21
N GLN A 124 -10.83 1.19 2.82
CA GLN A 124 -9.71 0.65 3.56
C GLN A 124 -8.60 0.28 2.57
N PHE A 125 -7.34 0.50 2.97
CA PHE A 125 -6.19 0.08 2.21
C PHE A 125 -5.02 -0.27 3.14
N SER A 126 -4.16 -1.15 2.67
CA SER A 126 -2.87 -1.40 3.31
C SER A 126 -1.80 -0.51 2.72
N PHE A 127 -0.80 -0.19 3.52
CA PHE A 127 0.35 0.60 3.10
C PHE A 127 1.65 0.06 3.68
N LEU A 128 2.74 0.41 2.99
CA LEU A 128 4.09 0.22 3.46
C LEU A 128 4.87 1.51 3.21
N PHE A 129 5.57 2.00 4.23
CA PHE A 129 6.62 2.98 4.09
C PHE A 129 7.97 2.30 4.26
N TRP A 130 8.91 2.65 3.39
CA TRP A 130 10.33 2.37 3.57
C TRP A 130 11.09 3.68 3.60
N VAL A 131 11.76 3.94 4.72
CA VAL A 131 12.50 5.16 5.01
C VAL A 131 13.98 4.81 5.06
N PRO A 132 14.68 4.75 3.93
CA PRO A 132 16.11 4.46 3.90
C PRO A 132 16.92 5.64 4.43
N ILE A 133 18.11 5.37 4.96
CA ILE A 133 19.12 6.41 5.20
C ILE A 133 19.78 6.72 3.85
N MET A 134 19.07 7.54 3.07
CA MET A 134 19.46 7.91 1.70
C MET A 134 18.91 9.31 1.38
N ASP A 135 19.68 10.10 0.65
CA ASP A 135 19.21 11.38 0.12
C ASP A 135 18.29 11.14 -1.08
N LEU A 136 17.00 11.20 -0.84
CA LEU A 136 15.97 10.99 -1.86
C LEU A 136 15.49 12.32 -2.44
N PRO A 137 14.98 12.35 -3.70
CA PRO A 137 14.32 13.54 -4.22
C PRO A 137 13.13 13.92 -3.32
N GLU A 138 12.84 15.22 -3.23
CA GLU A 138 11.73 15.73 -2.42
C GLU A 138 10.41 15.04 -2.79
N SER A 139 10.23 14.77 -4.08
CA SER A 139 9.08 14.05 -4.58
C SER A 139 9.40 13.24 -5.84
N LEU A 140 8.91 11.99 -5.87
CA LEU A 140 8.92 11.11 -7.04
C LEU A 140 7.64 10.26 -7.03
N ALA A 141 7.01 10.07 -8.18
CA ALA A 141 5.95 9.09 -8.35
C ALA A 141 6.19 8.24 -9.58
N LEU A 142 5.94 6.95 -9.45
CA LEU A 142 5.92 5.98 -10.54
C LEU A 142 4.54 5.31 -10.56
N ARG A 143 3.85 5.39 -11.70
CA ARG A 143 2.57 4.73 -11.94
C ARG A 143 2.59 3.97 -13.26
N ARG A 144 1.90 2.85 -13.31
CA ARG A 144 1.56 2.19 -14.58
C ARG A 144 0.35 2.86 -15.23
N GLU A 145 0.32 2.89 -16.56
CA GLU A 145 -0.75 3.51 -17.35
C GLU A 145 -2.15 2.96 -17.00
N ASN A 146 -2.26 1.67 -16.65
CA ASN A 146 -3.53 1.02 -16.33
C ASN A 146 -3.93 1.07 -14.84
N PHE A 147 -3.14 1.70 -13.98
CA PHE A 147 -3.45 1.87 -12.56
C PHE A 147 -4.15 3.21 -12.35
N LEU A 148 -5.48 3.19 -12.39
CA LEU A 148 -6.35 4.32 -12.02
C LEU A 148 -6.34 4.62 -10.51
N ASP A 149 -5.46 3.98 -9.75
CA ASP A 149 -5.36 4.25 -8.33
C ASP A 149 -4.74 5.63 -8.10
N ARG A 150 -5.52 6.44 -7.41
CA ARG A 150 -5.27 7.82 -6.98
C ARG A 150 -4.04 7.91 -6.07
N ILE A 151 -2.87 7.78 -6.63
CA ILE A 151 -1.69 8.42 -6.02
C ILE A 151 -1.86 9.89 -6.39
N GLY A 152 -2.14 10.73 -5.40
CA GLY A 152 -2.65 12.09 -5.49
C GLY A 152 -2.25 12.87 -6.75
N GLU A 153 -3.14 13.70 -7.23
CA GLU A 153 -2.90 14.56 -8.39
C GLU A 153 -1.67 15.44 -8.12
N TRP A 154 -0.57 15.13 -8.77
CA TRP A 154 0.65 15.92 -8.72
C TRP A 154 0.47 17.13 -9.63
N VAL A 155 -0.13 18.18 -9.10
CA VAL A 155 -0.31 19.43 -9.80
C VAL A 155 1.07 20.11 -9.93
N GLY A 156 1.49 20.37 -11.16
CA GLY A 156 2.65 21.24 -11.45
C GLY A 156 4.00 20.54 -11.64
N VAL A 157 4.05 19.21 -11.75
CA VAL A 157 5.26 18.46 -12.13
C VAL A 157 4.97 17.71 -13.45
N ASP A 158 5.73 18.01 -14.49
CA ASP A 158 5.60 17.36 -15.79
C ASP A 158 6.09 15.90 -15.75
N ASP A 159 5.51 15.06 -16.58
CA ASP A 159 5.99 13.70 -16.78
C ASP A 159 7.40 13.74 -17.38
N ILE A 160 8.24 12.80 -16.95
CA ILE A 160 9.60 12.66 -17.47
C ILE A 160 9.58 11.65 -18.60
N ASP A 161 9.92 12.11 -19.81
CA ASP A 161 10.14 11.23 -20.95
C ASP A 161 11.54 10.64 -20.90
N PHE A 162 11.63 9.32 -20.96
CA PHE A 162 12.87 8.58 -21.02
C PHE A 162 13.20 8.19 -22.47
N GLU A 163 14.47 7.87 -22.74
CA GLU A 163 14.91 7.43 -24.07
C GLU A 163 14.20 6.15 -24.54
N SER A 164 13.82 5.28 -23.59
CA SER A 164 13.00 4.09 -23.86
C SER A 164 11.55 4.48 -24.07
N SER A 165 11.10 4.48 -25.32
CA SER A 165 9.70 4.76 -25.69
C SER A 165 8.74 3.69 -25.17
N GLU A 166 9.21 2.45 -24.95
CA GLU A 166 8.42 1.38 -24.35
C GLU A 166 8.23 1.63 -22.85
N PHE A 167 9.28 2.04 -22.15
CA PHE A 167 9.21 2.38 -20.74
C PHE A 167 8.28 3.57 -20.50
N SER A 168 8.43 4.67 -21.27
CA SER A 168 7.59 5.86 -21.15
C SER A 168 6.12 5.61 -21.49
N ARG A 169 5.81 4.61 -22.33
CA ARG A 169 4.42 4.20 -22.59
C ARG A 169 3.80 3.36 -21.45
N ASN A 170 4.62 2.61 -20.72
CA ASN A 170 4.13 1.74 -19.65
C ASN A 170 4.10 2.42 -18.29
N PHE A 171 4.95 3.44 -18.09
CA PHE A 171 5.13 4.08 -16.79
C PHE A 171 5.11 5.61 -16.91
N HIS A 172 4.29 6.22 -16.06
CA HIS A 172 4.29 7.67 -15.85
C HIS A 172 5.16 7.97 -14.63
N ILE A 173 6.22 8.73 -14.85
CA ILE A 173 7.16 9.13 -13.80
C ILE A 173 7.16 10.65 -13.69
N LYS A 174 6.86 11.11 -12.48
CA LYS A 174 6.97 12.52 -12.08
C LYS A 174 8.00 12.64 -10.99
N CYS A 175 8.90 13.61 -11.07
CA CYS A 175 9.94 13.83 -10.06
C CYS A 175 10.30 15.31 -9.97
N SER A 176 10.46 15.82 -8.75
CA SER A 176 10.92 17.19 -8.52
C SER A 176 12.38 17.41 -8.96
N ASP A 177 13.18 16.36 -8.96
CA ASP A 177 14.57 16.35 -9.44
C ASP A 177 14.67 15.41 -10.66
N LYS A 178 14.60 16.00 -11.85
CA LYS A 178 14.70 15.26 -13.12
C LYS A 178 16.02 14.47 -13.22
N ARG A 179 17.12 14.99 -12.69
CA ARG A 179 18.40 14.32 -12.72
C ARG A 179 18.37 13.07 -11.82
N ALA A 180 17.81 13.19 -10.61
CA ALA A 180 17.64 12.04 -9.74
C ALA A 180 16.78 10.93 -10.38
N ALA A 181 15.73 11.29 -11.11
CA ALA A 181 14.93 10.32 -11.82
C ALA A 181 15.71 9.62 -12.94
N VAL A 182 16.47 10.35 -13.76
CA VAL A 182 17.29 9.77 -14.83
C VAL A 182 18.42 8.89 -14.25
N ASP A 183 19.03 9.34 -13.15
CA ASP A 183 20.06 8.57 -12.45
C ASP A 183 19.50 7.27 -11.84
N LEU A 184 18.24 7.27 -11.37
CA LEU A 184 17.57 6.11 -10.79
C LEU A 184 17.09 5.12 -11.84
N PHE A 185 16.46 5.62 -12.90
CA PHE A 185 15.88 4.82 -13.97
C PHE A 185 16.87 4.73 -15.15
N ASP A 186 18.04 4.12 -14.89
CA ASP A 186 18.99 3.79 -15.95
C ASP A 186 18.42 2.70 -16.89
N PRO A 187 19.05 2.41 -18.04
CA PRO A 187 18.54 1.41 -18.98
C PRO A 187 18.28 0.02 -18.36
N ARG A 188 19.13 -0.41 -17.41
CA ARG A 188 18.98 -1.71 -16.74
C ARG A 188 17.79 -1.74 -15.78
N MET A 189 17.57 -0.64 -15.05
CA MET A 189 16.41 -0.50 -14.18
C MET A 189 15.13 -0.44 -14.99
N MET A 190 15.12 0.31 -16.11
CA MET A 190 13.97 0.38 -17.01
C MET A 190 13.62 -1.00 -17.60
N GLU A 191 14.61 -1.75 -18.09
CA GLU A 191 14.42 -3.10 -18.64
C GLU A 191 13.83 -4.04 -17.59
N TRP A 192 14.39 -4.07 -16.38
CA TRP A 192 13.88 -4.88 -15.29
C TRP A 192 12.44 -4.52 -14.90
N MET A 193 12.09 -3.22 -14.88
CA MET A 193 10.73 -2.78 -14.57
C MET A 193 9.72 -3.12 -15.65
N LEU A 194 10.14 -3.25 -16.90
CA LEU A 194 9.29 -3.72 -18.00
C LEU A 194 8.98 -5.23 -17.87
N GLU A 195 9.94 -6.02 -17.40
CA GLU A 195 9.78 -7.46 -17.19
C GLU A 195 8.92 -7.76 -15.95
N GLU A 196 9.17 -7.02 -14.86
CA GLU A 196 8.43 -7.16 -13.61
C GLU A 196 7.16 -6.31 -13.62
N THR A 197 6.27 -6.60 -12.68
CA THR A 197 5.10 -5.76 -12.45
C THR A 197 5.34 -4.90 -11.20
N PRO A 198 5.99 -3.72 -11.33
CA PRO A 198 6.27 -2.88 -10.19
C PRO A 198 4.96 -2.42 -9.54
N PRO A 199 4.89 -2.35 -8.20
CA PRO A 199 3.81 -1.68 -7.51
C PRO A 199 3.86 -0.18 -7.83
N GLY A 200 2.71 0.50 -7.73
CA GLY A 200 2.70 1.96 -7.69
C GLY A 200 3.54 2.46 -6.52
N MET A 201 4.43 3.40 -6.78
CA MET A 201 5.42 3.89 -5.81
C MET A 201 5.43 5.41 -5.80
N ALA A 202 5.49 5.99 -4.61
CA ALA A 202 5.75 7.41 -4.43
C ALA A 202 6.90 7.62 -3.44
N VAL A 203 7.64 8.72 -3.62
CA VAL A 203 8.64 9.19 -2.65
C VAL A 203 8.25 10.59 -2.22
N ARG A 204 8.16 10.82 -0.91
CA ARG A 204 8.01 12.14 -0.30
C ARG A 204 8.57 12.13 1.12
N GLY A 205 9.14 13.24 1.54
CA GLY A 205 9.66 13.37 2.90
C GLY A 205 10.71 12.32 3.28
N GLY A 206 11.51 11.87 2.31
CA GLY A 206 12.54 10.85 2.53
C GLY A 206 12.00 9.41 2.65
N ALA A 207 10.74 9.16 2.31
CA ALA A 207 10.13 7.83 2.38
C ALA A 207 9.63 7.34 1.02
N PHE A 208 9.88 6.06 0.73
CA PHE A 208 9.12 5.33 -0.29
C PHE A 208 7.78 4.93 0.29
N PHE A 209 6.73 5.19 -0.44
CA PHE A 209 5.35 4.85 -0.10
C PHE A 209 4.77 3.89 -1.13
N PHE A 210 4.19 2.81 -0.63
CA PHE A 210 3.47 1.82 -1.39
C PHE A 210 2.07 1.67 -0.80
N ARG A 211 1.08 1.63 -1.66
CA ARG A 211 -0.33 1.53 -1.27
C ARG A 211 -1.02 0.40 -1.99
N GLY A 212 -1.88 -0.34 -1.27
CA GLY A 212 -2.83 -1.27 -1.86
C GLY A 212 -4.14 -0.59 -2.28
N ALA A 213 -4.83 -1.14 -3.27
CA ALA A 213 -6.21 -0.78 -3.57
C ALA A 213 -7.16 -1.24 -2.45
N THR A 214 -6.78 -2.31 -1.76
CA THR A 214 -7.51 -2.98 -0.67
C THR A 214 -6.55 -3.37 0.45
N LEU A 215 -7.06 -4.09 1.44
CA LEU A 215 -6.24 -4.65 2.52
C LEU A 215 -5.39 -5.82 1.99
N TRP A 216 -4.10 -5.78 2.27
CA TRP A 216 -3.15 -6.83 1.90
C TRP A 216 -3.15 -7.99 2.89
N SER A 217 -2.94 -9.18 2.38
CA SER A 217 -2.55 -10.35 3.15
C SER A 217 -1.09 -10.27 3.60
N ALA A 218 -0.68 -11.13 4.54
CA ALA A 218 0.73 -11.23 4.92
C ALA A 218 1.63 -11.62 3.72
N ALA A 219 1.13 -12.45 2.80
CA ALA A 219 1.86 -12.85 1.60
C ALA A 219 2.12 -11.67 0.65
N GLU A 220 1.16 -10.74 0.52
CA GLU A 220 1.33 -9.53 -0.31
C GLU A 220 2.36 -8.58 0.31
N TYR A 221 2.36 -8.40 1.63
CA TYR A 221 3.44 -7.66 2.31
C TYR A 221 4.82 -8.30 2.09
N VAL A 222 4.92 -9.62 2.22
CA VAL A 222 6.17 -10.36 1.94
C VAL A 222 6.59 -10.19 0.49
N GLY A 223 5.64 -10.26 -0.45
CA GLY A 223 5.89 -10.03 -1.87
C GLY A 223 6.46 -8.63 -2.13
N LEU A 224 5.86 -7.61 -1.51
CA LEU A 224 6.33 -6.24 -1.63
C LEU A 224 7.73 -6.04 -1.02
N VAL A 225 8.00 -6.61 0.15
CA VAL A 225 9.34 -6.55 0.77
C VAL A 225 10.39 -7.21 -0.12
N LYS A 226 10.06 -8.35 -0.73
CA LYS A 226 10.95 -9.02 -1.69
C LYS A 226 11.19 -8.16 -2.94
N TRP A 227 10.12 -7.51 -3.44
CA TRP A 227 10.23 -6.60 -4.57
C TRP A 227 11.13 -5.40 -4.23
N ILE A 228 10.97 -4.79 -3.04
CA ILE A 228 11.86 -3.73 -2.55
C ILE A 228 13.30 -4.22 -2.49
N GLY A 229 13.54 -5.43 -2.00
CA GLY A 229 14.89 -6.04 -2.02
C GLY A 229 15.45 -6.15 -3.42
N ALA A 230 14.67 -6.67 -4.37
CA ALA A 230 15.07 -6.77 -5.77
C ALA A 230 15.33 -5.40 -6.44
N PHE A 231 14.52 -4.40 -6.10
CA PHE A 231 14.70 -3.01 -6.53
C PHE A 231 16.03 -2.42 -6.00
N VAL A 232 16.28 -2.57 -4.69
CA VAL A 232 17.51 -2.06 -4.06
C VAL A 232 18.76 -2.69 -4.65
N MET A 233 18.73 -3.99 -4.94
CA MET A 233 19.85 -4.69 -5.60
C MET A 233 20.18 -4.15 -7.00
N ARG A 234 19.20 -3.55 -7.67
CA ARG A 234 19.32 -3.03 -9.03
C ARG A 234 19.53 -1.52 -9.09
N LEU A 235 19.57 -0.86 -7.94
CA LEU A 235 19.89 0.57 -7.91
C LEU A 235 21.21 0.82 -8.67
N PRO A 236 21.26 1.82 -9.56
CA PRO A 236 22.50 2.17 -10.24
C PRO A 236 23.57 2.58 -9.23
N ARG A 237 24.81 2.07 -9.43
CA ARG A 237 25.92 2.32 -8.51
C ARG A 237 26.10 3.82 -8.23
N HIS A 238 26.12 4.62 -9.29
CA HIS A 238 26.32 6.07 -9.16
C HIS A 238 25.18 6.75 -8.36
N PHE A 239 23.95 6.20 -8.40
CA PHE A 239 22.85 6.67 -7.60
C PHE A 239 23.07 6.36 -6.11
N VAL A 240 23.52 5.15 -5.78
CA VAL A 240 23.83 4.74 -4.40
C VAL A 240 25.02 5.50 -3.85
N ASP A 241 26.14 5.60 -4.62
CA ASP A 241 27.36 6.31 -4.24
C ASP A 241 27.09 7.79 -3.91
N ALA A 242 26.19 8.43 -4.66
CA ALA A 242 25.87 9.84 -4.50
C ALA A 242 24.94 10.14 -3.32
N ARG A 243 24.15 9.14 -2.86
CA ARG A 243 22.99 9.38 -1.99
C ARG A 243 22.98 8.59 -0.68
N CYS A 244 23.79 7.55 -0.56
CA CYS A 244 23.88 6.74 0.65
C CYS A 244 25.14 7.09 1.47
N PRO A 245 25.11 6.88 2.81
CA PRO A 245 26.30 6.88 3.61
C PRO A 245 27.33 5.86 3.11
N ARG A 246 28.60 6.22 3.15
CA ARG A 246 29.69 5.38 2.61
C ARG A 246 29.71 3.96 3.19
N GLU A 247 29.42 3.81 4.46
CA GLU A 247 29.34 2.51 5.12
C GLU A 247 28.23 1.62 4.55
N ASP A 248 27.09 2.19 4.16
CA ASP A 248 25.98 1.46 3.54
C ASP A 248 26.32 1.07 2.10
N VAL A 249 27.02 1.94 1.36
CA VAL A 249 27.52 1.67 0.00
C VAL A 249 28.43 0.45 -0.02
N GLU A 250 29.42 0.37 0.88
CA GLU A 250 30.36 -0.74 0.97
C GLU A 250 29.64 -2.08 1.22
N VAL A 251 28.64 -2.10 2.10
CA VAL A 251 27.84 -3.30 2.39
C VAL A 251 26.96 -3.66 1.19
N TRP A 252 26.32 -2.67 0.57
CA TRP A 252 25.49 -2.86 -0.62
C TRP A 252 26.28 -3.45 -1.78
N GLU A 253 27.48 -2.92 -2.07
CA GLU A 253 28.38 -3.46 -3.12
C GLU A 253 28.75 -4.91 -2.87
N SER A 254 29.05 -5.28 -1.61
CA SER A 254 29.41 -6.65 -1.27
C SER A 254 28.26 -7.64 -1.50
N ASN A 255 27.02 -7.18 -1.35
CA ASN A 255 25.82 -7.98 -1.57
C ASN A 255 25.41 -8.04 -3.05
N SER A 256 25.66 -6.98 -3.82
CA SER A 256 25.31 -6.89 -5.25
C SER A 256 26.20 -7.74 -6.16
N ARG A 257 27.36 -8.20 -5.67
CA ARG A 257 28.32 -9.03 -6.41
C ARG A 257 28.11 -10.53 -6.20
N LYS A 258 27.22 -10.95 -5.33
CA LYS A 258 26.86 -12.35 -5.05
C LYS A 258 25.67 -12.80 -5.87
#